data_761697d02a9d6a515d6f9ebaa1cd2a39
#
_entry.id   761697d02a9d6a515d6f9ebaa1cd2a39
#
_cell.length_a   1.000
_cell.length_b   1.000
_cell.length_c   1.000
_cell.angle_alpha   90.00
_cell.angle_beta   90.00
_cell.angle_gamma   90.00
#
_symmetry.space_group_name_H-M   'P 1'
#
loop_
_entity.id
_entity.type
_entity.pdbx_description
1 polymer ?
#
loop_
_entity_poly.entity_id
_entity_poly.type
_entity_poly.pdbx_seq_one_letter_code
_entity_poly.pdbx_strand_id
1 'polypeptide(L)'
;MNKRRAIVITFGIIICIELFVGCGKAKVELENKIPSEKQVFLRLADNQSEGYVTVRADREFARIVEQKSNGRIKIDVYPGGQLGDEKSVIEQVQFGTIDLGRVSVSTVSEFDKEIGVLFLPYIYRDQEHMFKVLDGPIGDKIIAGLEGFKLTGLCWFDAGSRNFYNNKRDIMAPEDLKGLKIRVQENKLMLDMVKALGASPTPMAYGEVYSGLQTGVIDGAENNWLSYLSAKHYEVAKHITSDGVTRIPEMIIASKINIEKLSKDDQKIIREAAAAAAKFQRQEWLNDEEDAKKKVVEKGVVITKLENNNDFKEKIMSLYETYGKDYKDIIQSIVDTK
;
A
#
# COMPACT_ATOMS: atom_id res chain seq x y z
N MET A 1 -72.34 9.89 -16.96
CA MET A 1 -73.40 10.76 -16.43
C MET A 1 -72.78 11.77 -15.44
N ASN A 2 -72.98 13.05 -15.69
CA ASN A 2 -72.77 14.28 -14.90
C ASN A 2 -71.30 14.69 -14.59
N LYS A 3 -70.82 15.66 -15.28
CA LYS A 3 -71.03 17.14 -15.37
C LYS A 3 -70.24 17.93 -14.29
N ARG A 4 -69.25 18.68 -14.78
CA ARG A 4 -68.97 20.12 -14.65
C ARG A 4 -68.78 20.74 -13.25
N ARG A 5 -67.67 21.48 -12.98
CA ARG A 5 -67.66 22.97 -13.15
C ARG A 5 -66.25 23.52 -12.96
N ALA A 6 -65.87 24.33 -13.91
CA ALA A 6 -64.76 25.30 -13.85
C ALA A 6 -65.20 26.53 -13.03
N ILE A 7 -64.28 27.17 -12.30
CA ILE A 7 -64.43 28.58 -11.88
C ILE A 7 -63.10 29.29 -12.18
N VAL A 8 -63.20 30.22 -13.09
CA VAL A 8 -62.23 31.28 -13.41
C VAL A 8 -62.57 32.47 -12.49
N ILE A 9 -61.58 33.05 -11.79
CA ILE A 9 -61.70 34.39 -11.21
C ILE A 9 -60.46 35.20 -11.61
N THR A 10 -60.71 36.18 -12.46
CA THR A 10 -59.84 37.29 -12.87
C THR A 10 -60.14 38.51 -12.00
N PHE A 11 -59.22 39.40 -11.78
CA PHE A 11 -59.18 40.77 -11.29
C PHE A 11 -58.13 40.93 -10.17
N GLY A 12 -57.26 41.94 -10.15
CA GLY A 12 -57.20 43.20 -10.88
C GLY A 12 -55.84 43.86 -10.59
N ILE A 13 -55.43 44.65 -11.48
CA ILE A 13 -54.25 45.51 -11.50
C ILE A 13 -54.42 46.64 -10.51
N ILE A 14 -53.44 46.96 -9.66
CA ILE A 14 -53.23 48.31 -9.12
C ILE A 14 -51.73 48.62 -9.23
N ILE A 15 -51.48 49.63 -10.10
CA ILE A 15 -50.17 50.26 -10.28
C ILE A 15 -50.08 51.36 -9.21
N CYS A 16 -49.01 51.31 -8.40
CA CYS A 16 -48.57 52.52 -7.66
C CYS A 16 -47.13 52.79 -8.08
N ILE A 17 -46.95 53.78 -8.87
CA ILE A 17 -45.66 54.41 -9.20
C ILE A 17 -45.38 55.42 -8.10
N GLU A 18 -44.31 55.18 -7.33
CA GLU A 18 -43.66 56.23 -6.54
C GLU A 18 -42.22 56.40 -6.99
N LEU A 19 -41.96 57.55 -7.60
CA LEU A 19 -40.62 58.03 -7.93
C LEU A 19 -39.88 58.48 -6.66
N PHE A 20 -38.80 57.78 -6.31
CA PHE A 20 -37.77 58.38 -5.47
C PHE A 20 -36.44 58.38 -6.25
N VAL A 21 -36.08 59.61 -6.69
CA VAL A 21 -34.75 59.93 -7.18
C VAL A 21 -33.79 59.98 -6.00
N GLY A 22 -32.95 58.98 -5.88
CA GLY A 22 -31.87 58.93 -4.92
C GLY A 22 -30.56 58.56 -5.64
N CYS A 23 -29.74 59.58 -5.93
CA CYS A 23 -28.40 59.44 -6.49
C CYS A 23 -27.48 58.75 -5.48
N GLY A 24 -27.28 57.44 -5.60
CA GLY A 24 -26.27 56.67 -4.90
C GLY A 24 -25.53 55.82 -5.91
N LYS A 25 -24.25 56.16 -6.20
CA LYS A 25 -23.36 55.31 -6.96
C LYS A 25 -23.15 53.99 -6.20
N ALA A 26 -23.97 52.99 -6.47
CA ALA A 26 -23.67 51.63 -6.11
C ALA A 26 -22.47 51.16 -6.96
N LYS A 27 -21.28 51.10 -6.36
CA LYS A 27 -20.20 50.29 -6.89
C LYS A 27 -20.68 48.84 -6.87
N VAL A 28 -21.07 48.33 -8.03
CA VAL A 28 -21.14 46.88 -8.25
C VAL A 28 -19.69 46.41 -8.22
N GLU A 29 -19.23 45.95 -7.07
CA GLU A 29 -18.05 45.09 -7.02
C GLU A 29 -18.42 43.82 -7.82
N LEU A 30 -17.94 43.78 -9.06
CA LEU A 30 -17.81 42.56 -9.78
C LEU A 30 -16.82 41.71 -8.94
N GLU A 31 -17.37 40.85 -8.07
CA GLU A 31 -16.59 39.69 -7.61
C GLU A 31 -16.05 39.03 -8.88
N ASN A 32 -14.78 39.24 -9.15
CA ASN A 32 -14.03 38.40 -10.07
C ASN A 32 -14.10 36.97 -9.49
N LYS A 33 -15.13 36.23 -9.85
CA LYS A 33 -15.11 34.78 -9.74
C LYS A 33 -13.93 34.32 -10.58
N ILE A 34 -12.80 34.11 -9.91
CA ILE A 34 -11.69 33.32 -10.44
C ILE A 34 -12.35 32.07 -11.00
N PRO A 35 -12.14 31.72 -12.28
CA PRO A 35 -12.69 30.47 -12.83
C PRO A 35 -12.32 29.34 -11.86
N SER A 36 -13.31 28.61 -11.38
CA SER A 36 -13.03 27.46 -10.52
C SER A 36 -12.15 26.54 -11.35
N GLU A 37 -10.87 26.47 -11.00
CA GLU A 37 -9.95 25.50 -11.63
C GLU A 37 -10.62 24.13 -11.57
N LYS A 38 -10.60 23.41 -12.69
CA LYS A 38 -11.26 22.12 -12.82
C LYS A 38 -10.72 21.18 -11.72
N GLN A 39 -11.61 20.73 -10.86
CA GLN A 39 -11.26 19.81 -9.78
C GLN A 39 -10.76 18.47 -10.38
N VAL A 40 -9.68 17.96 -9.85
CA VAL A 40 -9.06 16.69 -10.23
C VAL A 40 -9.39 15.65 -9.16
N PHE A 41 -9.93 14.52 -9.58
CA PHE A 41 -10.18 13.36 -8.71
C PHE A 41 -9.24 12.24 -9.10
N LEU A 42 -8.52 11.71 -8.11
CA LEU A 42 -7.62 10.59 -8.27
C LEU A 42 -8.09 9.44 -7.37
N ARG A 43 -7.96 8.20 -7.84
CA ARG A 43 -8.30 7.00 -7.08
C ARG A 43 -7.04 6.32 -6.60
N LEU A 44 -6.99 5.98 -5.30
CA LEU A 44 -5.91 5.24 -4.67
C LEU A 44 -6.45 3.90 -4.15
N ALA A 45 -5.86 2.80 -4.63
CA ALA A 45 -6.20 1.45 -4.22
C ALA A 45 -5.26 0.94 -3.13
N ASP A 46 -5.79 0.30 -2.09
CA ASP A 46 -5.04 -0.45 -1.09
C ASP A 46 -5.75 -1.79 -0.80
N ASN A 47 -5.02 -2.90 -0.67
CA ASN A 47 -5.60 -4.20 -0.33
C ASN A 47 -5.78 -4.42 1.18
N GLN A 48 -5.26 -3.53 2.02
CA GLN A 48 -5.40 -3.60 3.47
C GLN A 48 -6.74 -3.04 3.93
N SER A 49 -7.21 -3.56 5.06
CA SER A 49 -8.50 -3.15 5.63
C SER A 49 -8.49 -1.72 6.17
N GLU A 50 -9.67 -1.11 6.25
CA GLU A 50 -9.84 0.20 6.88
C GLU A 50 -9.22 0.23 8.29
N GLY A 51 -8.50 1.30 8.60
CA GLY A 51 -7.79 1.46 9.88
C GLY A 51 -6.39 0.84 9.92
N TYR A 52 -5.99 0.03 8.95
CA TYR A 52 -4.61 -0.44 8.84
C TYR A 52 -3.65 0.75 8.61
N VAL A 53 -2.42 0.63 9.10
CA VAL A 53 -1.47 1.76 9.11
C VAL A 53 -1.19 2.34 7.72
N THR A 54 -1.13 1.50 6.66
CA THR A 54 -0.95 2.01 5.29
C THR A 54 -2.18 2.78 4.83
N VAL A 55 -3.39 2.30 5.09
CA VAL A 55 -4.63 3.00 4.74
C VAL A 55 -4.75 4.34 5.48
N ARG A 56 -4.33 4.40 6.76
CA ARG A 56 -4.26 5.69 7.49
C ARG A 56 -3.29 6.66 6.81
N ALA A 57 -2.15 6.15 6.35
CA ALA A 57 -1.17 6.96 5.63
C ALA A 57 -1.66 7.40 4.24
N ASP A 58 -2.41 6.56 3.54
CA ASP A 58 -3.04 6.91 2.26
C ASP A 58 -4.07 8.04 2.45
N ARG A 59 -4.85 7.99 3.54
CA ARG A 59 -5.77 9.08 3.89
C ARG A 59 -5.05 10.36 4.30
N GLU A 60 -3.92 10.24 5.00
CA GLU A 60 -3.07 11.39 5.33
C GLU A 60 -2.45 11.99 4.05
N PHE A 61 -2.00 11.15 3.12
CA PHE A 61 -1.56 11.57 1.79
C PHE A 61 -2.65 12.35 1.07
N ALA A 62 -3.86 11.80 1.00
CA ALA A 62 -5.02 12.44 0.39
C ALA A 62 -5.33 13.80 1.02
N ARG A 63 -5.33 13.86 2.36
CA ARG A 63 -5.56 15.09 3.14
C ARG A 63 -4.53 16.17 2.83
N ILE A 64 -3.24 15.80 2.78
CA ILE A 64 -2.15 16.76 2.50
C ILE A 64 -2.26 17.28 1.07
N VAL A 65 -2.57 16.41 0.09
CA VAL A 65 -2.77 16.81 -1.31
C VAL A 65 -3.94 17.79 -1.43
N GLU A 66 -5.08 17.50 -0.81
CA GLU A 66 -6.25 18.38 -0.82
C GLU A 66 -5.90 19.74 -0.19
N GLN A 67 -5.23 19.74 0.96
CA GLN A 67 -4.82 20.98 1.64
C GLN A 67 -3.85 21.81 0.80
N LYS A 68 -2.78 21.20 0.27
CA LYS A 68 -1.74 21.91 -0.51
C LYS A 68 -2.27 22.41 -1.87
N SER A 69 -3.25 21.74 -2.43
CA SER A 69 -3.89 22.14 -3.70
C SER A 69 -5.08 23.07 -3.51
N ASN A 70 -5.38 23.52 -2.28
CA ASN A 70 -6.56 24.33 -1.95
C ASN A 70 -7.87 23.65 -2.42
N GLY A 71 -7.99 22.33 -2.29
CA GLY A 71 -9.16 21.55 -2.67
C GLY A 71 -9.28 21.25 -4.17
N ARG A 72 -8.29 21.62 -4.99
CA ARG A 72 -8.30 21.33 -6.44
C ARG A 72 -8.10 19.88 -6.76
N ILE A 73 -7.25 19.18 -5.99
CA ILE A 73 -6.96 17.76 -6.16
C ILE A 73 -7.53 17.00 -4.97
N LYS A 74 -8.34 15.99 -5.26
CA LYS A 74 -8.88 15.07 -4.28
C LYS A 74 -8.45 13.65 -4.60
N ILE A 75 -8.08 12.90 -3.57
CA ILE A 75 -7.74 11.48 -3.69
C ILE A 75 -8.77 10.67 -2.90
N ASP A 76 -9.50 9.83 -3.62
CA ASP A 76 -10.41 8.86 -3.02
C ASP A 76 -9.66 7.56 -2.74
N VAL A 77 -9.60 7.17 -1.46
CA VAL A 77 -8.91 5.96 -1.00
C VAL A 77 -9.89 4.80 -0.95
N TYR A 78 -9.55 3.70 -1.62
CA TYR A 78 -10.32 2.46 -1.73
C TYR A 78 -9.56 1.31 -1.02
N PRO A 79 -9.79 1.09 0.29
CA PRO A 79 -9.15 0.04 1.06
C PRO A 79 -9.77 -1.34 0.82
N GLY A 80 -9.16 -2.39 1.39
CA GLY A 80 -9.72 -3.73 1.45
C GLY A 80 -9.81 -4.44 0.09
N GLY A 81 -9.00 -4.05 -0.89
CA GLY A 81 -9.00 -4.68 -2.21
C GLY A 81 -10.23 -4.36 -3.06
N GLN A 82 -10.96 -3.26 -2.78
CA GLN A 82 -12.18 -2.89 -3.51
C GLN A 82 -11.95 -2.68 -5.01
N LEU A 83 -10.73 -2.30 -5.41
CA LEU A 83 -10.36 -2.10 -6.82
C LEU A 83 -9.56 -3.27 -7.41
N GLY A 84 -9.42 -4.37 -6.68
CA GLY A 84 -8.72 -5.58 -7.09
C GLY A 84 -7.58 -5.98 -6.15
N ASP A 85 -6.94 -7.13 -6.44
CA ASP A 85 -5.70 -7.54 -5.82
C ASP A 85 -4.50 -6.68 -6.29
N GLU A 86 -3.35 -6.81 -5.63
CA GLU A 86 -2.19 -5.95 -5.92
C GLU A 86 -1.70 -6.04 -7.36
N LYS A 87 -1.67 -7.24 -7.95
CA LYS A 87 -1.22 -7.43 -9.33
C LYS A 87 -2.15 -6.73 -10.31
N SER A 88 -3.44 -6.95 -10.14
CA SER A 88 -4.49 -6.29 -10.93
C SER A 88 -4.44 -4.76 -10.78
N VAL A 89 -4.20 -4.26 -9.56
CA VAL A 89 -4.05 -2.83 -9.30
C VAL A 89 -2.83 -2.25 -10.04
N ILE A 90 -1.66 -2.93 -9.99
CA ILE A 90 -0.46 -2.47 -10.72
C ILE A 90 -0.75 -2.36 -12.21
N GLU A 91 -1.36 -3.40 -12.82
CA GLU A 91 -1.74 -3.39 -14.23
C GLU A 91 -2.70 -2.22 -14.55
N GLN A 92 -3.71 -1.99 -13.71
CA GLN A 92 -4.66 -0.90 -13.87
C GLN A 92 -3.98 0.49 -13.75
N VAL A 93 -2.99 0.63 -12.85
CA VAL A 93 -2.20 1.85 -12.73
C VAL A 93 -1.34 2.07 -13.98
N GLN A 94 -0.71 1.03 -14.52
CA GLN A 94 0.06 1.10 -15.77
C GLN A 94 -0.79 1.57 -16.96
N PHE A 95 -2.06 1.14 -17.01
CA PHE A 95 -3.00 1.54 -18.07
C PHE A 95 -3.72 2.88 -17.78
N GLY A 96 -3.52 3.47 -16.60
CA GLY A 96 -4.18 4.73 -16.22
C GLY A 96 -5.65 4.58 -15.87
N THR A 97 -6.13 3.37 -15.64
CA THR A 97 -7.50 3.09 -15.19
C THR A 97 -7.67 3.41 -13.70
N ILE A 98 -6.64 3.19 -12.90
CA ILE A 98 -6.47 3.65 -11.51
C ILE A 98 -5.30 4.64 -11.49
N ASP A 99 -5.38 5.67 -10.65
CA ASP A 99 -4.38 6.73 -10.64
C ASP A 99 -3.20 6.41 -9.72
N LEU A 100 -3.47 5.77 -8.57
CA LEU A 100 -2.54 5.51 -7.50
C LEU A 100 -2.80 4.11 -6.90
N GLY A 101 -1.74 3.46 -6.44
CA GLY A 101 -1.86 2.20 -5.70
C GLY A 101 -0.81 2.13 -4.59
N ARG A 102 -1.20 1.65 -3.42
CA ARG A 102 -0.26 1.19 -2.41
C ARG A 102 -0.02 -0.30 -2.65
N VAL A 103 1.22 -0.68 -2.90
CA VAL A 103 1.59 -2.02 -3.36
C VAL A 103 2.86 -2.52 -2.69
N SER A 104 2.98 -3.85 -2.58
CA SER A 104 4.20 -4.51 -2.12
C SER A 104 5.27 -4.55 -3.22
N VAL A 105 6.52 -4.28 -2.85
CA VAL A 105 7.67 -4.37 -3.74
C VAL A 105 7.80 -5.77 -4.36
N SER A 106 7.42 -6.83 -3.64
CA SER A 106 7.44 -8.18 -4.20
C SER A 106 6.51 -8.34 -5.41
N THR A 107 5.32 -7.73 -5.39
CA THR A 107 4.40 -7.78 -6.54
C THR A 107 4.90 -6.90 -7.69
N VAL A 108 5.49 -5.73 -7.38
CA VAL A 108 6.11 -4.85 -8.39
C VAL A 108 7.27 -5.55 -9.10
N SER A 109 8.03 -6.41 -8.41
CA SER A 109 9.19 -7.10 -8.99
C SER A 109 8.85 -8.12 -10.09
N GLU A 110 7.57 -8.49 -10.25
CA GLU A 110 7.13 -9.29 -11.39
C GLU A 110 7.13 -8.47 -12.70
N PHE A 111 7.12 -7.14 -12.59
CA PHE A 111 7.21 -6.21 -13.72
C PHE A 111 8.63 -5.70 -13.92
N ASP A 112 9.35 -5.39 -12.84
CA ASP A 112 10.75 -4.93 -12.83
C ASP A 112 11.60 -5.83 -11.92
N LYS A 113 12.48 -6.64 -12.53
CA LYS A 113 13.30 -7.61 -11.77
C LYS A 113 14.37 -6.95 -10.90
N GLU A 114 14.86 -5.75 -11.25
CA GLU A 114 15.87 -5.05 -10.46
C GLU A 114 15.36 -4.75 -9.06
N ILE A 115 14.09 -4.38 -8.92
CA ILE A 115 13.48 -4.11 -7.61
C ILE A 115 13.44 -5.34 -6.68
N GLY A 116 13.56 -6.55 -7.26
CA GLY A 116 13.60 -7.80 -6.53
C GLY A 116 14.75 -7.92 -5.54
N VAL A 117 15.85 -7.20 -5.74
CA VAL A 117 16.99 -7.20 -4.81
C VAL A 117 16.63 -6.60 -3.46
N LEU A 118 15.61 -5.72 -3.40
CA LEU A 118 15.19 -5.03 -2.19
C LEU A 118 14.48 -5.92 -1.17
N PHE A 119 14.18 -7.17 -1.51
CA PHE A 119 13.56 -8.10 -0.55
C PHE A 119 14.18 -9.49 -0.59
N LEU A 120 15.43 -9.60 -1.05
CA LEU A 120 16.22 -10.82 -0.82
C LEU A 120 16.19 -11.16 0.66
N PRO A 121 15.99 -12.43 1.02
CA PRO A 121 15.90 -12.82 2.43
C PRO A 121 17.13 -12.38 3.21
N TYR A 122 16.90 -11.74 4.36
CA TYR A 122 17.93 -11.21 5.27
C TYR A 122 18.90 -10.17 4.64
N ILE A 123 18.53 -9.50 3.54
CA ILE A 123 19.36 -8.46 2.92
C ILE A 123 19.54 -7.23 3.82
N TYR A 124 18.57 -6.93 4.64
CA TYR A 124 18.64 -5.84 5.61
C TYR A 124 18.98 -6.34 7.00
N ARG A 125 19.81 -5.60 7.73
CA ARG A 125 20.12 -5.85 9.13
C ARG A 125 18.90 -5.57 10.03
N ASP A 126 18.24 -4.45 9.78
CA ASP A 126 17.11 -3.94 10.54
C ASP A 126 16.31 -2.92 9.69
N GLN A 127 15.31 -2.29 10.30
CA GLN A 127 14.49 -1.25 9.69
C GLN A 127 15.30 0.01 9.34
N GLU A 128 16.20 0.44 10.21
CA GLU A 128 17.02 1.65 10.00
C GLU A 128 17.91 1.46 8.77
N HIS A 129 18.57 0.32 8.66
CA HIS A 129 19.37 -0.03 7.50
C HIS A 129 18.52 -0.03 6.21
N MET A 130 17.33 -0.64 6.26
CA MET A 130 16.43 -0.66 5.10
C MET A 130 16.11 0.76 4.62
N PHE A 131 15.76 1.67 5.53
CA PHE A 131 15.41 3.03 5.11
C PHE A 131 16.61 3.89 4.72
N LYS A 132 17.82 3.63 5.25
CA LYS A 132 19.03 4.26 4.72
C LYS A 132 19.28 3.87 3.25
N VAL A 133 18.97 2.63 2.88
CA VAL A 133 19.04 2.16 1.48
C VAL A 133 17.95 2.80 0.63
N LEU A 134 16.69 2.75 1.10
CA LEU A 134 15.52 3.15 0.33
C LEU A 134 15.42 4.69 0.15
N ASP A 135 15.82 5.45 1.15
CA ASP A 135 15.83 6.93 1.10
C ASP A 135 17.13 7.48 0.51
N GLY A 136 18.04 6.60 0.08
CA GLY A 136 19.32 6.94 -0.53
C GLY A 136 19.36 6.69 -2.04
N PRO A 137 20.56 6.83 -2.65
CA PRO A 137 20.73 6.73 -4.10
C PRO A 137 20.25 5.41 -4.70
N ILE A 138 20.28 4.31 -3.94
CA ILE A 138 19.79 2.99 -4.39
C ILE A 138 18.28 3.04 -4.60
N GLY A 139 17.53 3.51 -3.59
CA GLY A 139 16.09 3.64 -3.67
C GLY A 139 15.65 4.64 -4.75
N ASP A 140 16.35 5.77 -4.88
CA ASP A 140 16.09 6.76 -5.93
C ASP A 140 16.26 6.18 -7.33
N LYS A 141 17.33 5.40 -7.56
CA LYS A 141 17.58 4.72 -8.84
C LYS A 141 16.47 3.75 -9.19
N ILE A 142 16.03 2.94 -8.21
CA ILE A 142 14.98 1.94 -8.40
C ILE A 142 13.64 2.61 -8.68
N ILE A 143 13.27 3.65 -7.92
CA ILE A 143 12.04 4.42 -8.20
C ILE A 143 12.06 5.01 -9.61
N ALA A 144 13.20 5.56 -10.06
CA ALA A 144 13.33 6.12 -11.41
C ALA A 144 13.18 5.03 -12.50
N GLY A 145 13.63 3.80 -12.25
CA GLY A 145 13.49 2.66 -13.16
C GLY A 145 12.04 2.31 -13.48
N LEU A 146 11.13 2.51 -12.55
CA LEU A 146 9.70 2.22 -12.71
C LEU A 146 9.04 2.99 -13.85
N GLU A 147 9.61 4.14 -14.25
CA GLU A 147 9.09 4.92 -15.38
C GLU A 147 9.11 4.13 -16.70
N GLY A 148 10.05 3.19 -16.87
CA GLY A 148 10.10 2.28 -18.01
C GLY A 148 8.89 1.36 -18.11
N PHE A 149 8.21 1.14 -16.99
CA PHE A 149 7.02 0.29 -16.86
C PHE A 149 5.72 1.11 -16.75
N LYS A 150 5.74 2.39 -17.16
CA LYS A 150 4.61 3.35 -17.08
C LYS A 150 4.13 3.62 -15.65
N LEU A 151 4.98 3.39 -14.67
CA LEU A 151 4.74 3.65 -13.26
C LEU A 151 5.62 4.81 -12.79
N THR A 152 5.12 5.58 -11.84
CA THR A 152 5.88 6.57 -11.09
C THR A 152 5.87 6.16 -9.63
N GLY A 153 7.02 5.78 -9.07
CA GLY A 153 7.15 5.55 -7.63
C GLY A 153 7.12 6.89 -6.89
N LEU A 154 6.37 6.98 -5.80
CA LEU A 154 6.21 8.22 -5.05
C LEU A 154 6.93 8.22 -3.71
N CYS A 155 6.85 7.13 -2.95
CA CYS A 155 7.49 6.98 -1.65
C CYS A 155 7.54 5.52 -1.22
N TRP A 156 8.38 5.23 -0.21
CA TRP A 156 8.52 3.94 0.43
C TRP A 156 7.79 3.90 1.77
N PHE A 157 7.02 2.83 2.00
CA PHE A 157 6.39 2.52 3.27
C PHE A 157 7.07 1.34 3.96
N ASP A 158 6.95 1.29 5.29
CA ASP A 158 7.36 0.13 6.07
C ASP A 158 6.29 -0.95 6.04
N ALA A 159 6.75 -2.19 6.05
CA ALA A 159 5.91 -3.36 6.24
C ALA A 159 6.49 -4.33 7.28
N GLY A 160 7.45 -3.88 8.07
CA GLY A 160 8.10 -4.66 9.11
C GLY A 160 8.86 -5.90 8.59
N SER A 161 9.17 -6.79 9.50
CA SER A 161 9.72 -8.10 9.16
C SER A 161 8.61 -9.14 9.00
N ARG A 162 8.80 -10.04 8.06
CA ARG A 162 7.86 -11.13 7.78
C ARG A 162 8.32 -12.40 8.49
N ASN A 163 7.36 -13.10 9.06
CA ASN A 163 7.54 -14.22 9.98
C ASN A 163 6.64 -15.37 9.54
N PHE A 164 7.14 -16.61 9.61
CA PHE A 164 6.33 -17.78 9.33
C PHE A 164 5.30 -18.03 10.43
N TYR A 165 4.08 -18.33 10.05
CA TYR A 165 3.03 -18.80 10.96
C TYR A 165 2.23 -19.94 10.33
N ASN A 166 1.71 -20.85 11.18
CA ASN A 166 1.00 -22.03 10.72
C ASN A 166 0.01 -22.57 11.77
N ASN A 167 -0.81 -23.53 11.37
CA ASN A 167 -1.82 -24.18 12.23
C ASN A 167 -1.41 -25.57 12.74
N LYS A 168 -0.15 -25.98 12.57
CA LYS A 168 0.31 -27.34 12.86
C LYS A 168 1.27 -27.44 14.03
N ARG A 169 2.33 -26.61 14.05
CA ARG A 169 3.46 -26.77 15.00
C ARG A 169 4.36 -25.54 15.07
N ASP A 170 5.16 -25.50 16.12
CA ASP A 170 6.26 -24.56 16.24
C ASP A 170 7.34 -24.85 15.17
N ILE A 171 7.98 -23.81 14.66
CA ILE A 171 9.08 -23.89 13.69
C ILE A 171 10.34 -23.40 14.39
N MET A 172 11.25 -24.32 14.71
CA MET A 172 12.54 -24.06 15.36
C MET A 172 13.69 -24.10 14.35
N ALA A 173 13.53 -24.84 13.26
CA ALA A 173 14.50 -25.02 12.18
C ALA A 173 13.80 -25.14 10.82
N PRO A 174 14.51 -24.96 9.68
CA PRO A 174 13.92 -25.14 8.36
C PRO A 174 13.24 -26.50 8.14
N GLU A 175 13.75 -27.55 8.79
CA GLU A 175 13.22 -28.91 8.74
C GLU A 175 11.76 -28.99 9.24
N ASP A 176 11.38 -28.13 10.17
CA ASP A 176 10.01 -28.06 10.70
C ASP A 176 9.01 -27.52 9.68
N LEU A 177 9.48 -26.81 8.64
CA LEU A 177 8.65 -26.38 7.51
C LEU A 177 8.30 -27.51 6.55
N LYS A 178 9.02 -28.66 6.60
CA LYS A 178 8.82 -29.77 5.67
C LYS A 178 7.39 -30.32 5.74
N GLY A 179 6.76 -30.42 4.56
CA GLY A 179 5.42 -30.94 4.40
C GLY A 179 4.30 -29.91 4.68
N LEU A 180 4.64 -28.71 5.13
CA LEU A 180 3.66 -27.63 5.25
C LEU A 180 3.38 -26.96 3.88
N LYS A 181 2.13 -26.67 3.61
CA LYS A 181 1.69 -25.84 2.52
C LYS A 181 1.70 -24.39 3.00
N ILE A 182 2.67 -23.62 2.54
CA ILE A 182 2.88 -22.23 2.96
C ILE A 182 2.46 -21.27 1.86
N ARG A 183 1.49 -20.44 2.17
CA ARG A 183 1.12 -19.35 1.28
C ARG A 183 2.23 -18.32 1.18
N VAL A 184 2.48 -17.86 -0.02
CA VAL A 184 3.33 -16.71 -0.33
C VAL A 184 2.59 -15.73 -1.25
N GLN A 185 3.11 -14.50 -1.34
CA GLN A 185 2.71 -13.57 -2.38
C GLN A 185 2.99 -14.18 -3.76
N GLU A 186 2.25 -13.76 -4.78
CA GLU A 186 2.37 -14.23 -6.17
C GLU A 186 3.67 -13.72 -6.80
N ASN A 187 4.78 -14.24 -6.31
CA ASN A 187 6.14 -13.85 -6.68
C ASN A 187 7.08 -15.04 -6.72
N LYS A 188 7.91 -15.11 -7.77
CA LYS A 188 8.78 -16.28 -7.99
C LYS A 188 9.87 -16.42 -6.92
N LEU A 189 10.48 -15.33 -6.45
CA LEU A 189 11.49 -15.38 -5.39
C LEU A 189 10.88 -15.94 -4.10
N MET A 190 9.67 -15.50 -3.73
CA MET A 190 8.97 -15.99 -2.55
C MET A 190 8.62 -17.46 -2.66
N LEU A 191 8.20 -17.94 -3.83
CA LEU A 191 7.99 -19.36 -4.10
C LEU A 191 9.28 -20.17 -3.91
N ASP A 192 10.39 -19.71 -4.48
CA ASP A 192 11.66 -20.42 -4.42
C ASP A 192 12.28 -20.36 -3.02
N MET A 193 12.05 -19.29 -2.25
CA MET A 193 12.44 -19.19 -0.84
C MET A 193 11.77 -20.29 0.00
N VAL A 194 10.47 -20.43 -0.10
CA VAL A 194 9.72 -21.44 0.66
C VAL A 194 10.12 -22.85 0.24
N LYS A 195 10.39 -23.09 -1.05
CA LYS A 195 10.93 -24.39 -1.53
C LYS A 195 12.32 -24.67 -0.97
N ALA A 196 13.22 -23.67 -0.95
CA ALA A 196 14.56 -23.83 -0.42
C ALA A 196 14.55 -24.18 1.07
N LEU A 197 13.58 -23.68 1.81
CA LEU A 197 13.33 -24.01 3.22
C LEU A 197 12.63 -25.38 3.43
N GLY A 198 12.25 -26.08 2.35
CA GLY A 198 11.68 -27.44 2.41
C GLY A 198 10.16 -27.52 2.49
N ALA A 199 9.46 -26.40 2.46
CA ALA A 199 7.98 -26.37 2.43
C ALA A 199 7.42 -26.38 1.00
N SER A 200 6.12 -26.55 0.89
CA SER A 200 5.35 -26.46 -0.36
C SER A 200 4.72 -25.08 -0.51
N PRO A 201 5.24 -24.21 -1.38
CA PRO A 201 4.68 -22.87 -1.54
C PRO A 201 3.37 -22.90 -2.32
N THR A 202 2.43 -22.05 -1.92
CA THR A 202 1.15 -21.82 -2.59
C THR A 202 0.99 -20.32 -2.85
N PRO A 203 1.14 -19.87 -4.10
CA PRO A 203 0.89 -18.45 -4.42
C PRO A 203 -0.61 -18.16 -4.30
N MET A 204 -0.94 -17.04 -3.65
CA MET A 204 -2.33 -16.70 -3.38
C MET A 204 -2.46 -15.20 -3.06
N ALA A 205 -3.51 -14.55 -3.56
CA ALA A 205 -3.82 -13.17 -3.21
C ALA A 205 -4.06 -12.99 -1.71
N TYR A 206 -3.72 -11.79 -1.16
CA TYR A 206 -3.78 -11.55 0.28
C TYR A 206 -5.18 -11.76 0.88
N GLY A 207 -6.23 -11.33 0.20
CA GLY A 207 -7.61 -11.44 0.67
C GLY A 207 -8.12 -12.89 0.80
N GLU A 208 -7.43 -13.87 0.21
CA GLU A 208 -7.82 -15.28 0.23
C GLU A 208 -7.17 -16.09 1.37
N VAL A 209 -6.15 -15.50 2.04
CA VAL A 209 -5.29 -16.23 3.00
C VAL A 209 -6.08 -16.76 4.18
N TYR A 210 -6.97 -15.95 4.78
CA TYR A 210 -7.76 -16.39 5.93
C TYR A 210 -8.62 -17.63 5.59
N SER A 211 -9.35 -17.59 4.46
CA SER A 211 -10.16 -18.70 4.02
C SER A 211 -9.33 -19.92 3.64
N GLY A 212 -8.17 -19.72 3.03
CA GLY A 212 -7.22 -20.78 2.69
C GLY A 212 -6.69 -21.51 3.94
N LEU A 213 -6.38 -20.78 5.02
CA LEU A 213 -6.01 -21.35 6.32
C LEU A 213 -7.17 -22.07 6.98
N GLN A 214 -8.37 -21.44 6.99
CA GLN A 214 -9.56 -21.99 7.60
C GLN A 214 -10.02 -23.31 6.95
N THR A 215 -9.94 -23.40 5.63
CA THR A 215 -10.37 -24.59 4.87
C THR A 215 -9.26 -25.63 4.70
N GLY A 216 -8.00 -25.34 5.12
CA GLY A 216 -6.87 -26.26 5.01
C GLY A 216 -6.30 -26.37 3.58
N VAL A 217 -6.61 -25.44 2.69
CA VAL A 217 -5.93 -25.30 1.39
C VAL A 217 -4.46 -25.02 1.60
N ILE A 218 -4.14 -24.21 2.61
CA ILE A 218 -2.80 -23.93 3.11
C ILE A 218 -2.72 -24.24 4.61
N ASP A 219 -1.52 -24.60 5.09
CA ASP A 219 -1.28 -24.87 6.50
C ASP A 219 -0.71 -23.66 7.23
N GLY A 220 -0.12 -22.72 6.50
CA GLY A 220 0.50 -21.51 7.03
C GLY A 220 0.78 -20.47 5.95
N ALA A 221 1.39 -19.39 6.38
CA ALA A 221 1.86 -18.32 5.51
C ALA A 221 3.06 -17.61 6.19
N GLU A 222 3.58 -16.58 5.53
CA GLU A 222 4.53 -15.65 6.11
C GLU A 222 3.99 -14.22 5.96
N ASN A 223 4.12 -13.42 7.01
CA ASN A 223 3.73 -12.01 6.99
C ASN A 223 4.25 -11.27 8.23
N ASN A 224 4.02 -9.95 8.26
CA ASN A 224 4.31 -9.10 9.40
C ASN A 224 3.24 -9.22 10.51
N TRP A 225 3.57 -8.71 11.70
CA TRP A 225 2.71 -8.80 12.88
C TRP A 225 1.36 -8.06 12.73
N LEU A 226 1.37 -6.90 12.06
CA LEU A 226 0.16 -6.12 11.87
C LEU A 226 -0.82 -6.83 10.93
N SER A 227 -0.33 -7.37 9.81
CA SER A 227 -1.14 -8.13 8.87
C SER A 227 -1.68 -9.41 9.49
N TYR A 228 -0.86 -10.12 10.28
CA TYR A 228 -1.27 -11.32 11.00
C TYR A 228 -2.42 -11.03 11.99
N LEU A 229 -2.36 -9.87 12.68
CA LEU A 229 -3.41 -9.42 13.58
C LEU A 229 -4.66 -8.91 12.81
N SER A 230 -4.47 -7.98 11.87
CA SER A 230 -5.59 -7.26 11.23
C SER A 230 -6.45 -8.16 10.34
N ALA A 231 -5.81 -9.10 9.61
CA ALA A 231 -6.51 -10.11 8.80
C ALA A 231 -6.96 -11.33 9.64
N LYS A 232 -6.78 -11.29 10.97
CA LYS A 232 -7.19 -12.32 11.93
C LYS A 232 -6.59 -13.71 11.65
N HIS A 233 -5.46 -13.78 10.96
CA HIS A 233 -4.82 -15.06 10.66
C HIS A 233 -4.48 -15.83 11.94
N TYR A 234 -4.26 -15.15 13.07
CA TYR A 234 -4.04 -15.73 14.39
C TYR A 234 -5.21 -16.61 14.89
N GLU A 235 -6.42 -16.43 14.37
CA GLU A 235 -7.57 -17.26 14.76
C GLU A 235 -7.45 -18.68 14.20
N VAL A 236 -6.85 -18.83 13.03
CA VAL A 236 -6.78 -20.07 12.24
C VAL A 236 -5.35 -20.63 12.09
N ALA A 237 -4.32 -19.91 12.52
CA ALA A 237 -2.91 -20.33 12.50
C ALA A 237 -2.19 -19.74 13.70
N LYS A 238 -2.08 -20.50 14.80
CA LYS A 238 -1.68 -20.00 16.13
C LYS A 238 -0.20 -20.10 16.43
N HIS A 239 0.59 -20.78 15.61
CA HIS A 239 2.04 -20.89 15.79
C HIS A 239 2.72 -19.87 14.89
N ILE A 240 3.47 -18.94 15.46
CA ILE A 240 4.25 -17.95 14.72
C ILE A 240 5.71 -18.00 15.19
N THR A 241 6.64 -18.04 14.25
CA THR A 241 8.08 -18.00 14.54
C THR A 241 8.60 -16.62 14.22
N SER A 242 9.26 -15.99 15.18
CA SER A 242 9.89 -14.68 14.98
C SER A 242 11.25 -14.86 14.29
N ASP A 243 11.21 -15.22 13.02
CA ASP A 243 12.37 -15.53 12.18
C ASP A 243 12.84 -14.32 11.34
N GLY A 244 11.94 -13.40 11.04
CA GLY A 244 12.24 -12.18 10.29
C GLY A 244 12.87 -12.48 8.92
N VAL A 245 12.37 -13.51 8.22
CA VAL A 245 13.00 -14.07 7.01
C VAL A 245 13.18 -13.04 5.91
N THR A 246 12.26 -12.10 5.76
CA THR A 246 12.40 -10.98 4.83
C THR A 246 11.85 -9.68 5.43
N ARG A 247 12.30 -8.54 4.86
CA ARG A 247 11.63 -7.25 4.92
C ARG A 247 11.27 -6.88 3.50
N ILE A 248 9.98 -6.79 3.21
CA ILE A 248 9.48 -6.43 1.89
C ILE A 248 8.93 -5.02 1.99
N PRO A 249 9.62 -4.00 1.49
CA PRO A 249 9.10 -2.64 1.49
C PRO A 249 7.79 -2.56 0.73
N GLU A 250 6.98 -1.59 1.09
CA GLU A 250 5.80 -1.21 0.32
C GLU A 250 6.00 0.20 -0.25
N MET A 251 5.19 0.56 -1.22
CA MET A 251 5.31 1.85 -1.87
C MET A 251 3.97 2.36 -2.39
N ILE A 252 3.87 3.67 -2.54
CA ILE A 252 2.83 4.27 -3.36
C ILE A 252 3.38 4.41 -4.78
N ILE A 253 2.68 3.79 -5.73
CA ILE A 253 2.89 3.98 -7.17
C ILE A 253 1.78 4.85 -7.74
N ALA A 254 2.11 5.56 -8.82
CA ALA A 254 1.16 6.35 -9.59
C ALA A 254 1.21 5.99 -11.07
N SER A 255 0.10 6.16 -11.76
CA SER A 255 0.05 6.08 -13.21
C SER A 255 0.86 7.21 -13.83
N LYS A 256 1.96 6.89 -14.51
CA LYS A 256 2.75 7.88 -15.25
C LYS A 256 1.87 8.66 -16.23
N ILE A 257 0.97 7.95 -16.93
CA ILE A 257 0.06 8.54 -17.91
C ILE A 257 -0.85 9.60 -17.28
N ASN A 258 -1.34 9.37 -16.05
CA ASN A 258 -2.26 10.29 -15.39
C ASN A 258 -1.52 11.42 -14.68
N ILE A 259 -0.38 11.12 -14.03
CA ILE A 259 0.44 12.14 -13.37
C ILE A 259 1.01 13.16 -14.37
N GLU A 260 1.42 12.73 -15.56
CA GLU A 260 1.95 13.64 -16.58
C GLU A 260 0.92 14.62 -17.16
N LYS A 261 -0.38 14.33 -17.00
CA LYS A 261 -1.47 15.27 -17.37
C LYS A 261 -1.64 16.42 -16.38
N LEU A 262 -1.10 16.29 -15.17
CA LEU A 262 -1.16 17.30 -14.14
C LEU A 262 -0.11 18.39 -14.39
N SER A 263 -0.36 19.59 -13.88
CA SER A 263 0.64 20.66 -13.91
C SER A 263 1.90 20.26 -13.14
N LYS A 264 3.04 20.88 -13.43
CA LYS A 264 4.29 20.62 -12.69
C LYS A 264 4.16 20.95 -11.20
N ASP A 265 3.39 21.96 -10.85
CA ASP A 265 3.10 22.33 -9.46
C ASP A 265 2.25 21.25 -8.77
N ASP A 266 1.26 20.69 -9.45
CA ASP A 266 0.44 19.60 -8.91
C ASP A 266 1.25 18.31 -8.74
N GLN A 267 2.10 17.97 -9.71
CA GLN A 267 3.04 16.85 -9.59
C GLN A 267 3.96 17.02 -8.38
N LYS A 268 4.43 18.24 -8.12
CA LYS A 268 5.25 18.57 -6.95
C LYS A 268 4.47 18.40 -5.65
N ILE A 269 3.23 18.91 -5.59
CA ILE A 269 2.34 18.73 -4.43
C ILE A 269 2.17 17.25 -4.10
N ILE A 270 1.90 16.41 -5.10
CA ILE A 270 1.74 14.96 -4.93
C ILE A 270 3.01 14.33 -4.36
N ARG A 271 4.20 14.63 -4.90
CA ARG A 271 5.47 14.08 -4.41
C ARG A 271 5.77 14.51 -2.96
N GLU A 272 5.59 15.79 -2.64
CA GLU A 272 5.80 16.30 -1.30
C GLU A 272 4.83 15.69 -0.28
N ALA A 273 3.57 15.52 -0.68
CA ALA A 273 2.55 14.91 0.16
C ALA A 273 2.83 13.42 0.41
N ALA A 274 3.27 12.68 -0.63
CA ALA A 274 3.67 11.28 -0.49
C ALA A 274 4.87 11.10 0.46
N ALA A 275 5.88 11.99 0.36
CA ALA A 275 7.02 11.97 1.27
C ALA A 275 6.61 12.26 2.73
N ALA A 276 5.64 13.15 2.94
CA ALA A 276 5.11 13.44 4.27
C ALA A 276 4.30 12.25 4.83
N ALA A 277 3.46 11.63 4.00
CA ALA A 277 2.70 10.44 4.36
C ALA A 277 3.61 9.24 4.70
N ALA A 278 4.74 9.10 4.00
CA ALA A 278 5.71 8.05 4.31
C ALA A 278 6.32 8.23 5.72
N LYS A 279 6.66 9.45 6.11
CA LYS A 279 7.15 9.73 7.46
C LYS A 279 6.10 9.42 8.53
N PHE A 280 4.86 9.81 8.28
CA PHE A 280 3.72 9.47 9.15
C PHE A 280 3.56 7.97 9.29
N GLN A 281 3.53 7.23 8.16
CA GLN A 281 3.36 5.79 8.13
C GLN A 281 4.44 5.05 8.94
N ARG A 282 5.71 5.41 8.76
CA ARG A 282 6.83 4.77 9.44
C ARG A 282 6.78 4.98 10.96
N GLN A 283 6.35 6.17 11.41
CA GLN A 283 6.19 6.47 12.83
C GLN A 283 5.05 5.66 13.45
N GLU A 284 3.90 5.62 12.77
CA GLU A 284 2.74 4.85 13.21
C GLU A 284 3.02 3.34 13.20
N TRP A 285 3.82 2.85 12.21
CA TRP A 285 4.19 1.45 12.12
C TRP A 285 4.87 0.93 13.39
N LEU A 286 5.85 1.66 13.91
CA LEU A 286 6.59 1.26 15.11
C LEU A 286 5.66 1.06 16.31
N ASN A 287 4.71 1.98 16.50
CA ASN A 287 3.74 1.91 17.60
C ASN A 287 2.79 0.71 17.43
N ASP A 288 2.24 0.55 16.23
CA ASP A 288 1.25 -0.48 15.94
C ASP A 288 1.87 -1.89 15.97
N GLU A 289 3.13 -2.08 15.54
CA GLU A 289 3.77 -3.38 15.52
C GLU A 289 3.96 -3.95 16.94
N GLU A 290 4.39 -3.13 17.90
CA GLU A 290 4.52 -3.55 19.29
C GLU A 290 3.16 -3.88 19.92
N ASP A 291 2.13 -3.10 19.61
CA ASP A 291 0.78 -3.37 20.06
C ASP A 291 0.20 -4.64 19.44
N ALA A 292 0.48 -4.90 18.17
CA ALA A 292 0.05 -6.12 17.49
C ALA A 292 0.66 -7.36 18.15
N LYS A 293 1.96 -7.36 18.45
CA LYS A 293 2.64 -8.46 19.16
C LYS A 293 1.98 -8.75 20.50
N LYS A 294 1.67 -7.73 21.30
CA LYS A 294 0.99 -7.90 22.58
C LYS A 294 -0.41 -8.50 22.40
N LYS A 295 -1.20 -7.94 21.48
CA LYS A 295 -2.58 -8.38 21.24
C LYS A 295 -2.66 -9.82 20.75
N VAL A 296 -1.77 -10.30 19.91
CA VAL A 296 -1.80 -11.70 19.45
C VAL A 296 -1.45 -12.68 20.56
N VAL A 297 -0.53 -12.32 21.48
CA VAL A 297 -0.25 -13.10 22.69
C VAL A 297 -1.48 -13.24 23.57
N GLU A 298 -2.20 -12.15 23.82
CA GLU A 298 -3.46 -12.16 24.58
C GLU A 298 -4.55 -13.04 23.93
N LYS A 299 -4.46 -13.26 22.60
CA LYS A 299 -5.35 -14.15 21.84
C LYS A 299 -4.88 -15.61 21.80
N GLY A 300 -3.85 -15.97 22.58
CA GLY A 300 -3.35 -17.33 22.73
C GLY A 300 -2.49 -17.81 21.56
N VAL A 301 -1.81 -16.90 20.90
CA VAL A 301 -0.79 -17.22 19.89
C VAL A 301 0.48 -17.73 20.59
N VAL A 302 1.06 -18.80 20.07
CA VAL A 302 2.34 -19.35 20.49
C VAL A 302 3.43 -18.69 19.64
N ILE A 303 4.31 -17.92 20.31
CA ILE A 303 5.44 -17.28 19.65
C ILE A 303 6.71 -18.07 19.88
N THR A 304 7.27 -18.61 18.81
CA THR A 304 8.60 -19.25 18.81
C THR A 304 9.66 -18.19 18.54
N LYS A 305 10.63 -18.05 19.44
CA LYS A 305 11.81 -17.19 19.24
C LYS A 305 12.99 -18.06 18.88
N LEU A 306 13.65 -17.74 17.78
CA LEU A 306 14.88 -18.42 17.38
C LEU A 306 16.07 -17.79 18.12
N GLU A 307 17.04 -18.60 18.52
CA GLU A 307 18.31 -18.11 19.08
C GLU A 307 19.12 -17.38 18.00
N ASN A 308 19.09 -17.89 16.77
CA ASN A 308 19.67 -17.28 15.58
C ASN A 308 18.97 -17.83 14.32
N ASN A 309 19.24 -17.21 13.17
CA ASN A 309 18.63 -17.56 11.88
C ASN A 309 19.64 -18.24 10.92
N ASN A 310 20.75 -18.80 11.43
CA ASN A 310 21.83 -19.29 10.58
C ASN A 310 21.40 -20.44 9.68
N ASP A 311 20.64 -21.41 10.20
CA ASP A 311 20.16 -22.55 9.42
C ASP A 311 19.20 -22.11 8.30
N PHE A 312 18.35 -21.13 8.58
CA PHE A 312 17.48 -20.53 7.57
C PHE A 312 18.30 -19.80 6.49
N LYS A 313 19.29 -18.99 6.90
CA LYS A 313 20.17 -18.28 5.98
C LYS A 313 20.92 -19.23 5.05
N GLU A 314 21.50 -20.30 5.60
CA GLU A 314 22.23 -21.29 4.81
C GLU A 314 21.36 -21.91 3.71
N LYS A 315 20.14 -22.31 4.03
CA LYS A 315 19.20 -22.92 3.07
C LYS A 315 18.83 -22.00 1.91
N ILE A 316 18.80 -20.69 2.12
CA ILE A 316 18.33 -19.72 1.12
C ILE A 316 19.48 -19.02 0.37
N MET A 317 20.73 -19.27 0.69
CA MET A 317 21.89 -18.62 0.04
C MET A 317 21.89 -18.76 -1.48
N SER A 318 21.39 -19.88 -2.01
CA SER A 318 21.25 -20.10 -3.45
C SER A 318 20.34 -19.09 -4.17
N LEU A 319 19.45 -18.41 -3.43
CA LEU A 319 18.59 -17.37 -4.00
C LEU A 319 19.39 -16.14 -4.42
N TYR A 320 20.47 -15.81 -3.69
CA TYR A 320 21.35 -14.71 -4.05
C TYR A 320 22.06 -14.94 -5.38
N GLU A 321 22.44 -16.19 -5.67
CA GLU A 321 23.00 -16.55 -6.97
C GLU A 321 21.95 -16.54 -8.09
N THR A 322 20.72 -16.92 -7.76
CA THR A 322 19.64 -16.98 -8.75
C THR A 322 19.10 -15.60 -9.11
N TYR A 323 18.77 -14.80 -8.09
CA TYR A 323 18.07 -13.52 -8.23
C TYR A 323 19.00 -12.31 -8.16
N GLY A 324 20.17 -12.45 -7.53
CA GLY A 324 21.17 -11.40 -7.38
C GLY A 324 22.27 -11.40 -8.45
N LYS A 325 22.33 -12.43 -9.32
CA LYS A 325 23.43 -12.62 -10.27
C LYS A 325 23.74 -11.37 -11.11
N ASP A 326 22.71 -10.75 -11.65
CA ASP A 326 22.83 -9.59 -12.54
C ASP A 326 22.90 -8.25 -11.78
N TYR A 327 22.76 -8.27 -10.46
CA TYR A 327 22.63 -7.11 -9.58
C TYR A 327 23.63 -7.11 -8.42
N LYS A 328 24.77 -7.79 -8.58
CA LYS A 328 25.79 -7.93 -7.52
C LYS A 328 26.26 -6.60 -6.95
N ASP A 329 26.44 -5.58 -7.81
CA ASP A 329 26.89 -4.26 -7.38
C ASP A 329 25.83 -3.55 -6.50
N ILE A 330 24.55 -3.72 -6.83
CA ILE A 330 23.46 -3.15 -6.03
C ILE A 330 23.37 -3.88 -4.68
N ILE A 331 23.43 -5.20 -4.68
CA ILE A 331 23.43 -6.03 -3.46
C ILE A 331 24.59 -5.63 -2.56
N GLN A 332 25.81 -5.51 -3.13
CA GLN A 332 26.97 -5.08 -2.37
C GLN A 332 26.77 -3.67 -1.78
N SER A 333 26.24 -2.75 -2.58
CA SER A 333 25.94 -1.38 -2.12
C SER A 333 24.90 -1.36 -0.99
N ILE A 334 23.89 -2.25 -1.04
CA ILE A 334 22.93 -2.42 0.05
C ILE A 334 23.65 -2.89 1.32
N VAL A 335 24.45 -3.93 1.22
CA VAL A 335 25.17 -4.52 2.37
C VAL A 335 26.13 -3.51 3.00
N ASP A 336 26.82 -2.69 2.19
CA ASP A 336 27.81 -1.71 2.63
C ASP A 336 27.18 -0.42 3.19
N THR A 337 25.89 -0.19 2.99
CA THR A 337 25.16 0.94 3.58
C THR A 337 25.23 0.85 5.11
N LYS A 338 25.73 1.92 5.77
CA LYS A 338 25.98 1.95 7.23
C LYS A 338 24.80 2.55 8.00
#